data_82b0dc01661b1b42b49e9e3e2ca4afdf
#
_entry.id   82b0dc01661b1b42b49e9e3e2ca4afdf
#
_cell.length_a   1.000
_cell.length_b   1.000
_cell.length_c   1.000
_cell.angle_alpha   90.00
_cell.angle_beta   90.00
_cell.angle_gamma   90.00
#
_symmetry.space_group_name_H-M   'P 1'
#
loop_
_entity.id
_entity.type
_entity.pdbx_description
1 polymer ?
#
loop_
_entity_poly.entity_id
_entity_poly.type
_entity_poly.pdbx_seq_one_letter_code
_entity_poly.pdbx_strand_id
1 'polypeptide(L)'
;LRFDVSPLWLGLGVLFLACGPGRGDEPCDAACPEGDVACRERSCADTTDEAARAAKDCSEMPAGGRCLGTRVVEWCELGVFLREDCEPGATCVEEGGVARCAEGTACVEGVTRCSGGGWELCTDGRWQSRECAAGCVEANGRGWCGEPGSTLSGIVRYARRGPDAAFRGWTPEAELVPAGGFLVASYRDESLVDLGVTDAEGRFTVRVPDGVAEEDRIVVYAAGRGSGTTVTYAVADPALSGEHRVPAVPGASARIWSWSRSRRSLVERPVFTIHESEGSGAAAVFDALRVAWRQSRERYGRTGLPVVAWLGFGTTWSCGACFSATPVTAAGRRWEAQVWLPGDTDAAWWSEAMVLHELGHWVMSSHGTTPNEGGPHYIGVPTFPGQAWSEGWATWFSADSRGSSRYYDRQGGTMFWVDLEARKPSLGMWSRPKPGEGLLQRIEENEVAAILYRLGRGTASRQPLYEALAAPAMNASPWARGYLRHRWRMENGKVVDVRETEDPAPCLADFLDALMCQGFPRSVMDAATEPAVAYPYPSHAPLCR
;
A
#
# COMPACT_ATOMS: atom_id res chain seq x y z
N LEU A 1 27.32 -21.74 32.87
CA LEU A 1 27.93 -20.73 32.01
C LEU A 1 27.05 -19.47 32.07
N ARG A 2 27.51 -18.52 32.92
CA ARG A 2 26.92 -17.17 32.98
C ARG A 2 27.36 -16.42 31.76
N PHE A 3 26.43 -15.92 30.93
CA PHE A 3 26.67 -14.89 29.97
C PHE A 3 26.34 -13.55 30.63
N ASP A 4 27.37 -12.78 30.94
CA ASP A 4 27.26 -11.36 31.24
C ASP A 4 26.83 -10.64 29.98
N VAL A 5 25.58 -10.19 29.96
CA VAL A 5 25.06 -9.27 28.95
C VAL A 5 25.34 -7.87 29.47
N SER A 6 26.39 -7.23 28.95
CA SER A 6 26.66 -5.82 29.18
C SER A 6 25.49 -4.96 28.71
N PRO A 7 25.04 -3.99 29.52
CA PRO A 7 23.96 -3.08 29.13
C PRO A 7 24.55 -1.90 28.34
N LEU A 8 24.62 -2.03 27.02
CA LEU A 8 25.04 -0.95 26.14
C LEU A 8 24.04 -0.70 25.01
N TRP A 9 22.76 -0.60 25.38
CA TRP A 9 21.70 -0.06 24.52
C TRP A 9 20.80 0.87 25.33
N LEU A 10 21.42 1.88 25.94
CA LEU A 10 20.74 3.03 26.52
C LEU A 10 21.21 4.28 25.78
N GLY A 11 20.46 4.69 24.79
CA GLY A 11 20.65 5.99 24.21
C GLY A 11 20.27 6.06 22.75
N LEU A 12 19.02 6.22 22.47
CA LEU A 12 18.40 7.17 21.56
C LEU A 12 16.92 6.81 21.40
N GLY A 13 16.16 7.17 22.42
CA GLY A 13 14.71 7.20 22.30
C GLY A 13 14.32 8.40 21.46
N VAL A 14 13.82 8.18 20.29
CA VAL A 14 13.31 9.22 19.41
C VAL A 14 11.79 9.23 19.48
N LEU A 15 11.27 10.40 19.79
CA LEU A 15 9.86 10.74 19.79
C LEU A 15 9.23 10.47 18.42
N PHE A 16 8.27 9.56 18.34
CA PHE A 16 7.31 9.52 17.25
C PHE A 16 6.14 10.43 17.58
N LEU A 17 6.14 11.64 17.03
CA LEU A 17 4.93 12.42 16.84
C LEU A 17 4.28 11.88 15.56
N ALA A 18 3.29 11.00 15.71
CA ALA A 18 2.34 10.78 14.64
C ALA A 18 1.58 12.10 14.46
N CYS A 19 1.94 12.88 13.44
CA CYS A 19 1.08 13.95 12.96
C CYS A 19 -0.13 13.28 12.29
N GLY A 20 -1.21 13.11 13.05
CA GLY A 20 -2.54 12.91 12.47
C GLY A 20 -2.94 14.15 11.67
N PRO A 21 -3.86 14.05 10.70
CA PRO A 21 -4.44 15.21 10.06
C PRO A 21 -4.99 16.14 11.15
N GLY A 22 -4.60 17.41 11.08
CA GLY A 22 -5.01 18.42 12.04
C GLY A 22 -6.55 18.42 12.14
N ARG A 23 -7.05 18.27 13.34
CA ARG A 23 -8.47 18.39 13.64
C ARG A 23 -8.91 19.82 13.41
N GLY A 24 -9.97 19.97 12.67
CA GLY A 24 -10.71 21.21 12.54
C GLY A 24 -11.57 21.54 13.76
N ASP A 25 -10.97 21.57 14.97
CA ASP A 25 -11.62 22.02 16.20
C ASP A 25 -10.88 23.21 16.82
N GLU A 26 -10.01 23.88 16.07
CA GLU A 26 -9.61 25.23 16.45
C GLU A 26 -10.78 26.18 16.19
N PRO A 27 -11.13 27.06 17.15
CA PRO A 27 -12.20 28.01 16.94
C PRO A 27 -11.90 28.85 15.70
N CYS A 28 -12.93 29.17 14.90
CA CYS A 28 -12.84 29.92 13.65
C CYS A 28 -12.03 31.24 13.72
N ASP A 29 -11.68 31.65 14.90
CA ASP A 29 -10.95 32.90 15.20
C ASP A 29 -9.41 32.76 15.10
N ALA A 30 -8.85 31.56 15.09
CA ALA A 30 -7.40 31.37 15.27
C ALA A 30 -6.55 31.74 14.04
N ALA A 31 -7.15 31.83 12.86
CA ALA A 31 -6.45 32.11 11.60
C ALA A 31 -6.62 33.57 11.09
N CYS A 32 -7.42 34.37 11.75
CA CYS A 32 -7.70 35.73 11.31
C CYS A 32 -7.00 36.80 12.18
N PRO A 33 -6.44 37.86 11.57
CA PRO A 33 -5.88 38.98 12.34
C PRO A 33 -6.92 39.60 13.26
N GLU A 34 -6.51 40.03 14.47
CA GLU A 34 -7.39 40.69 15.42
C GLU A 34 -8.04 41.93 14.80
N GLY A 35 -9.38 41.90 14.70
CA GLY A 35 -10.18 43.01 14.16
C GLY A 35 -10.67 42.85 12.71
N ASP A 36 -10.27 41.81 11.98
CA ASP A 36 -10.75 41.57 10.60
C ASP A 36 -12.04 40.74 10.57
N VAL A 37 -13.19 41.43 10.68
CA VAL A 37 -14.52 40.82 10.64
C VAL A 37 -14.81 40.13 9.31
N ALA A 38 -14.30 40.65 8.20
CA ALA A 38 -14.51 40.08 6.87
C ALA A 38 -13.70 38.80 6.63
N CYS A 39 -12.58 38.61 7.35
CA CYS A 39 -11.85 37.37 7.37
C CYS A 39 -12.62 36.30 8.16
N ARG A 40 -13.14 36.65 9.32
CA ARG A 40 -13.94 35.72 10.16
C ARG A 40 -15.21 35.25 9.46
N GLU A 41 -15.93 36.14 8.80
CA GLU A 41 -17.15 35.78 8.08
C GLU A 41 -16.88 34.84 6.89
N ARG A 42 -15.75 35.01 6.19
CA ARG A 42 -15.34 34.12 5.09
C ARG A 42 -14.83 32.76 5.57
N SER A 43 -14.08 32.73 6.66
CA SER A 43 -13.53 31.51 7.26
C SER A 43 -14.60 30.58 7.84
N CYS A 44 -15.66 31.18 8.43
CA CYS A 44 -16.79 30.44 9.01
C CYS A 44 -17.87 30.07 7.97
N ALA A 45 -17.98 30.79 6.86
CA ALA A 45 -18.96 30.47 5.81
C ALA A 45 -18.65 29.17 5.08
N ASP A 46 -17.37 28.86 4.87
CA ASP A 46 -16.95 27.60 4.22
C ASP A 46 -17.18 26.37 5.10
N THR A 47 -17.02 26.49 6.43
CA THR A 47 -17.20 25.35 7.35
C THR A 47 -18.67 25.05 7.65
N THR A 48 -19.55 26.08 7.65
CA THR A 48 -20.98 25.88 7.87
C THR A 48 -21.72 25.29 6.67
N ASP A 49 -21.21 25.49 5.46
CA ASP A 49 -21.80 24.97 4.24
C ASP A 49 -21.46 23.46 4.04
N GLU A 50 -20.31 23.02 4.52
CA GLU A 50 -19.90 21.61 4.47
C GLU A 50 -20.63 20.76 5.52
N ALA A 51 -20.79 21.27 6.74
CA ALA A 51 -21.57 20.61 7.79
C ALA A 51 -23.08 20.59 7.50
N ALA A 52 -23.62 21.63 6.86
CA ALA A 52 -25.01 21.67 6.43
C ALA A 52 -25.29 20.75 5.22
N ARG A 53 -24.30 20.49 4.39
CA ARG A 53 -24.38 19.53 3.27
C ARG A 53 -24.26 18.08 3.72
N ALA A 54 -23.56 17.79 4.80
CA ALA A 54 -23.44 16.45 5.38
C ALA A 54 -24.77 15.90 5.94
N ALA A 55 -25.78 16.76 6.13
CA ALA A 55 -27.11 16.39 6.61
C ALA A 55 -28.15 16.20 5.49
N LYS A 56 -27.77 16.29 4.21
CA LYS A 56 -28.68 16.00 3.09
C LYS A 56 -28.86 14.50 2.96
N ASP A 57 -30.12 14.10 3.03
CA ASP A 57 -30.55 12.72 2.77
C ASP A 57 -30.18 12.30 1.34
N CYS A 58 -29.43 11.21 1.21
CA CYS A 58 -29.06 10.61 -0.06
C CYS A 58 -30.25 10.04 -0.85
N SER A 59 -31.46 10.05 -0.31
CA SER A 59 -32.66 9.47 -0.94
C SER A 59 -33.02 10.08 -2.31
N GLU A 60 -32.57 11.32 -2.56
CA GLU A 60 -32.80 12.01 -3.83
C GLU A 60 -31.66 11.85 -4.85
N MET A 61 -30.58 11.13 -4.48
CA MET A 61 -29.44 10.91 -5.38
C MET A 61 -29.75 9.80 -6.38
N PRO A 62 -29.52 10.01 -7.68
CA PRO A 62 -29.57 8.91 -8.65
C PRO A 62 -28.62 7.79 -8.25
N ALA A 63 -29.01 6.53 -8.44
CA ALA A 63 -28.20 5.36 -8.08
C ALA A 63 -26.79 5.34 -8.73
N GLY A 64 -26.63 6.03 -9.85
CA GLY A 64 -25.36 6.18 -10.55
C GLY A 64 -24.62 7.48 -10.26
N GLY A 65 -25.04 8.26 -9.24
CA GLY A 65 -24.45 9.57 -8.94
C GLY A 65 -24.91 10.70 -9.88
N ARG A 66 -24.31 11.87 -9.73
CA ARG A 66 -24.58 13.04 -10.56
C ARG A 66 -23.32 13.88 -10.76
N CYS A 67 -23.33 14.71 -11.77
CA CYS A 67 -22.30 15.72 -12.00
C CYS A 67 -22.59 16.99 -11.18
N LEU A 68 -21.61 17.46 -10.42
CA LEU A 68 -21.61 18.80 -9.83
C LEU A 68 -20.72 19.71 -10.70
N GLY A 69 -21.38 20.44 -11.60
CA GLY A 69 -20.67 21.22 -12.62
C GLY A 69 -19.93 20.32 -13.59
N THR A 70 -18.83 20.82 -14.15
CA THR A 70 -18.10 20.13 -15.22
C THR A 70 -16.95 19.24 -14.73
N ARG A 71 -16.64 19.21 -13.45
CA ARG A 71 -15.41 18.59 -12.95
C ARG A 71 -15.55 17.73 -11.71
N VAL A 72 -16.74 17.56 -11.14
CA VAL A 72 -16.95 16.80 -9.91
C VAL A 72 -18.04 15.76 -10.15
N VAL A 73 -17.72 14.52 -9.86
CA VAL A 73 -18.71 13.44 -9.72
C VAL A 73 -19.13 13.36 -8.26
N GLU A 74 -20.43 13.36 -7.99
CA GLU A 74 -20.98 13.15 -6.65
C GLU A 74 -21.87 11.91 -6.69
N TRP A 75 -21.70 11.02 -5.73
CA TRP A 75 -22.56 9.85 -5.55
C TRP A 75 -22.84 9.61 -4.07
N CYS A 76 -23.86 8.80 -3.80
CA CYS A 76 -24.17 8.38 -2.45
C CYS A 76 -23.78 6.95 -2.23
N GLU A 77 -22.98 6.68 -1.22
CA GLU A 77 -22.61 5.34 -0.79
C GLU A 77 -22.83 5.22 0.72
N LEU A 78 -23.62 4.23 1.14
CA LEU A 78 -23.96 3.98 2.56
C LEU A 78 -24.55 5.21 3.30
N GLY A 79 -25.31 6.04 2.61
CA GLY A 79 -25.93 7.24 3.19
C GLY A 79 -24.98 8.44 3.33
N VAL A 80 -23.79 8.37 2.75
CA VAL A 80 -22.81 9.45 2.73
C VAL A 80 -22.59 9.95 1.32
N PHE A 81 -22.57 11.27 1.12
CA PHE A 81 -22.18 11.87 -0.15
C PHE A 81 -20.66 11.76 -0.32
N LEU A 82 -20.26 11.11 -1.38
CA LEU A 82 -18.87 11.04 -1.82
C LEU A 82 -18.69 11.92 -3.05
N ARG A 83 -17.52 12.52 -3.18
CA ARG A 83 -17.14 13.37 -4.31
C ARG A 83 -15.79 12.99 -4.84
N GLU A 84 -15.69 13.03 -6.14
CA GLU A 84 -14.43 12.86 -6.87
C GLU A 84 -14.27 14.04 -7.82
N ASP A 85 -13.18 14.78 -7.66
CA ASP A 85 -12.76 15.78 -8.62
C ASP A 85 -12.18 15.08 -9.85
N CYS A 86 -12.77 15.35 -11.00
CA CYS A 86 -12.22 14.86 -12.26
C CYS A 86 -10.82 15.43 -12.49
N GLU A 87 -9.89 14.57 -12.87
CA GLU A 87 -8.52 14.95 -13.18
C GLU A 87 -8.45 16.12 -14.17
N PRO A 88 -7.37 16.94 -14.16
CA PRO A 88 -7.21 18.05 -15.10
C PRO A 88 -7.37 17.60 -16.54
N GLY A 89 -8.43 18.06 -17.20
CA GLY A 89 -8.76 17.71 -18.58
C GLY A 89 -9.91 16.72 -18.74
N ALA A 90 -10.34 16.05 -17.69
CA ALA A 90 -11.57 15.26 -17.66
C ALA A 90 -12.77 16.12 -17.29
N THR A 91 -13.92 15.82 -17.86
CA THR A 91 -15.19 16.45 -17.52
C THR A 91 -16.15 15.42 -16.95
N CYS A 92 -16.95 15.84 -15.97
CA CYS A 92 -18.02 15.00 -15.49
C CYS A 92 -19.12 14.89 -16.56
N VAL A 93 -19.52 13.68 -16.89
CA VAL A 93 -20.62 13.37 -17.81
C VAL A 93 -21.58 12.40 -17.18
N GLU A 94 -22.86 12.56 -17.50
CA GLU A 94 -23.91 11.62 -17.12
C GLU A 94 -24.35 10.83 -18.37
N GLU A 95 -24.05 9.56 -18.39
CA GLU A 95 -24.37 8.67 -19.51
C GLU A 95 -24.99 7.37 -19.02
N GLY A 96 -26.15 7.04 -19.55
CA GLY A 96 -26.88 5.83 -19.13
C GLY A 96 -27.34 5.85 -17.67
N GLY A 97 -27.47 7.04 -17.05
CA GLY A 97 -27.87 7.19 -15.65
C GLY A 97 -26.71 7.02 -14.65
N VAL A 98 -25.48 7.01 -15.14
CA VAL A 98 -24.27 6.96 -14.31
C VAL A 98 -23.43 8.21 -14.55
N ALA A 99 -23.12 8.93 -13.47
CA ALA A 99 -22.16 10.03 -13.51
C ALA A 99 -20.74 9.46 -13.38
N ARG A 100 -19.88 9.93 -14.25
CA ARG A 100 -18.46 9.54 -14.24
C ARG A 100 -17.59 10.67 -14.79
N CYS A 101 -16.34 10.69 -14.36
CA CYS A 101 -15.36 11.49 -15.05
C CYS A 101 -15.13 10.88 -16.44
N ALA A 102 -15.63 11.55 -17.48
CA ALA A 102 -15.34 11.20 -18.86
C ALA A 102 -14.25 12.10 -19.37
N GLU A 103 -13.30 11.49 -19.98
CA GLU A 103 -12.19 12.17 -20.63
C GLU A 103 -12.71 12.92 -21.86
N GLY A 104 -12.92 14.21 -21.68
CA GLY A 104 -13.18 15.10 -22.82
C GLY A 104 -11.90 15.64 -23.35
N THR A 105 -10.99 15.04 -23.95
CA THR A 105 -9.67 15.41 -24.45
C THR A 105 -8.49 14.99 -23.58
N ALA A 106 -8.68 14.67 -22.32
CA ALA A 106 -7.64 14.09 -21.51
C ALA A 106 -7.34 12.67 -22.00
N CYS A 107 -6.10 12.36 -22.01
CA CYS A 107 -5.60 11.07 -22.45
C CYS A 107 -4.77 10.45 -21.34
N VAL A 108 -4.49 9.21 -21.51
CA VAL A 108 -3.71 8.42 -20.55
C VAL A 108 -2.26 8.41 -20.98
N GLU A 109 -1.39 8.76 -20.06
CA GLU A 109 0.06 8.84 -20.29
C GLU A 109 0.60 7.61 -21.01
N GLY A 110 1.32 7.85 -22.12
CA GLY A 110 1.91 6.80 -22.94
C GLY A 110 0.93 6.02 -23.82
N VAL A 111 -0.38 6.34 -23.82
CA VAL A 111 -1.33 5.80 -24.81
C VAL A 111 -1.18 6.52 -26.12
N THR A 112 -1.29 5.77 -27.21
CA THR A 112 -1.25 6.30 -28.57
C THR A 112 -2.53 5.96 -29.31
N ARG A 113 -2.99 6.84 -30.19
CA ARG A 113 -4.13 6.60 -31.08
C ARG A 113 -3.91 7.23 -32.46
N CYS A 114 -4.66 6.79 -33.42
CA CYS A 114 -4.74 7.48 -34.71
C CYS A 114 -5.84 8.55 -34.67
N SER A 115 -5.54 9.75 -35.21
CA SER A 115 -6.49 10.85 -35.31
C SER A 115 -6.19 11.65 -36.55
N GLY A 116 -7.19 11.81 -37.46
CA GLY A 116 -7.08 12.66 -38.65
C GLY A 116 -5.95 12.28 -39.63
N GLY A 117 -5.51 11.02 -39.66
CA GLY A 117 -4.38 10.56 -40.47
C GLY A 117 -3.00 10.77 -39.82
N GLY A 118 -2.98 11.38 -38.65
CA GLY A 118 -1.82 11.53 -37.79
C GLY A 118 -1.83 10.57 -36.61
N TRP A 119 -0.76 10.56 -35.84
CA TRP A 119 -0.56 9.81 -34.63
C TRP A 119 -0.58 10.74 -33.42
N GLU A 120 -1.31 10.37 -32.40
CA GLU A 120 -1.37 11.11 -31.15
C GLU A 120 -0.80 10.28 -30.02
N LEU A 121 0.14 10.86 -29.27
CA LEU A 121 0.69 10.34 -28.02
C LEU A 121 0.12 11.16 -26.87
N CYS A 122 -0.35 10.50 -25.83
CA CYS A 122 -0.69 11.17 -24.59
C CYS A 122 0.56 11.45 -23.76
N THR A 123 0.79 12.72 -23.48
CA THR A 123 1.84 13.20 -22.59
C THR A 123 1.27 14.27 -21.67
N ASP A 124 1.51 14.17 -20.38
CA ASP A 124 0.97 15.07 -19.33
C ASP A 124 -0.56 15.23 -19.40
N GLY A 125 -1.28 14.12 -19.66
CA GLY A 125 -2.73 14.09 -19.75
C GLY A 125 -3.30 14.79 -21.00
N ARG A 126 -2.47 15.09 -21.99
CA ARG A 126 -2.88 15.77 -23.24
C ARG A 126 -2.42 14.99 -24.45
N TRP A 127 -3.28 14.93 -25.48
CA TRP A 127 -2.93 14.38 -26.77
C TRP A 127 -1.97 15.33 -27.51
N GLN A 128 -0.79 14.83 -27.83
CA GLN A 128 0.19 15.50 -28.67
C GLN A 128 0.14 14.87 -30.08
N SER A 129 -0.36 15.62 -31.05
CA SER A 129 -0.48 15.14 -32.43
C SER A 129 0.86 15.23 -33.15
N ARG A 130 1.14 14.21 -33.96
CA ARG A 130 2.24 14.19 -34.93
C ARG A 130 1.70 13.73 -36.28
N GLU A 131 2.10 14.38 -37.34
CA GLU A 131 1.78 13.93 -38.70
C GLU A 131 2.53 12.65 -39.04
N CYS A 132 1.84 11.71 -39.66
CA CYS A 132 2.39 10.46 -40.16
C CYS A 132 2.57 10.52 -41.66
N ALA A 133 3.81 10.57 -42.17
CA ALA A 133 4.10 10.59 -43.59
C ALA A 133 3.56 9.37 -44.35
N ALA A 134 3.43 8.21 -43.68
CA ALA A 134 2.91 6.98 -44.27
C ALA A 134 1.53 6.57 -43.72
N GLY A 135 0.80 7.55 -43.14
CA GLY A 135 -0.48 7.28 -42.47
C GLY A 135 -0.33 6.72 -41.08
N CYS A 136 -1.43 6.64 -40.35
CA CYS A 136 -1.48 6.04 -39.01
C CYS A 136 -2.21 4.69 -39.05
N VAL A 137 -1.68 3.70 -38.34
CA VAL A 137 -2.24 2.37 -38.23
C VAL A 137 -2.61 2.11 -36.75
N GLU A 138 -3.80 1.56 -36.53
CA GLU A 138 -4.27 1.17 -35.22
C GLU A 138 -4.32 -0.36 -35.06
N ALA A 139 -3.72 -0.90 -33.99
CA ALA A 139 -3.90 -2.28 -33.62
C ALA A 139 -3.81 -2.44 -32.08
N ASN A 140 -4.60 -3.36 -31.52
CA ASN A 140 -4.67 -3.62 -30.09
C ASN A 140 -4.95 -2.36 -29.24
N GLY A 141 -5.78 -1.43 -29.77
CA GLY A 141 -6.16 -0.20 -29.07
C GLY A 141 -5.05 0.86 -29.02
N ARG A 142 -4.06 0.79 -29.89
CA ARG A 142 -2.96 1.77 -30.01
C ARG A 142 -2.75 2.20 -31.45
N GLY A 143 -2.47 3.49 -31.63
CA GLY A 143 -2.13 4.07 -32.91
C GLY A 143 -0.63 4.33 -33.08
N TRP A 144 -0.12 4.31 -34.30
CA TRP A 144 1.25 4.68 -34.65
C TRP A 144 1.39 5.09 -36.14
N CYS A 145 2.46 5.82 -36.43
CA CYS A 145 2.79 6.19 -37.80
C CYS A 145 3.38 5.02 -38.59
N GLY A 146 2.89 4.79 -39.80
CA GLY A 146 3.46 3.88 -40.78
C GLY A 146 3.06 2.42 -40.65
N GLU A 147 3.69 1.57 -41.46
CA GLU A 147 3.55 0.11 -41.38
C GLU A 147 3.74 -0.38 -39.95
N PRO A 148 3.12 -1.50 -39.53
CA PRO A 148 3.36 -2.09 -38.20
C PRO A 148 4.87 -2.21 -37.99
N GLY A 149 5.43 -1.35 -37.15
CA GLY A 149 6.87 -1.36 -36.86
C GLY A 149 7.34 -2.72 -36.38
N SER A 150 8.63 -2.99 -36.47
CA SER A 150 9.24 -4.19 -35.92
C SER A 150 8.87 -4.37 -34.45
N THR A 151 8.62 -5.58 -34.02
CA THR A 151 8.44 -5.90 -32.60
C THR A 151 9.71 -6.53 -32.03
N LEU A 152 9.99 -6.25 -30.78
CA LEU A 152 11.00 -6.92 -29.98
C LEU A 152 10.31 -7.70 -28.87
N SER A 153 10.55 -9.00 -28.83
CA SER A 153 10.10 -9.87 -27.77
C SER A 153 11.29 -10.36 -26.95
N GLY A 154 11.09 -10.55 -25.65
CA GLY A 154 12.14 -11.03 -24.76
C GLY A 154 11.57 -11.47 -23.41
N ILE A 155 12.49 -11.83 -22.51
CA ILE A 155 12.14 -12.24 -21.14
C ILE A 155 12.92 -11.35 -20.16
N VAL A 156 12.24 -10.80 -19.17
CA VAL A 156 12.87 -10.11 -18.03
C VAL A 156 12.98 -11.09 -16.87
N ARG A 157 14.17 -11.15 -16.28
CA ARG A 157 14.46 -11.91 -15.05
C ARG A 157 15.24 -11.03 -14.09
N TYR A 158 15.12 -11.32 -12.80
CA TYR A 158 15.92 -10.65 -11.78
C TYR A 158 16.50 -11.64 -10.77
N ALA A 159 17.65 -11.28 -10.21
CA ALA A 159 18.30 -12.04 -9.16
C ALA A 159 17.59 -11.82 -7.84
N ARG A 160 17.17 -12.88 -7.15
CA ARG A 160 16.45 -12.86 -5.89
C ARG A 160 17.13 -13.78 -4.88
N ARG A 161 17.23 -13.32 -3.62
CA ARG A 161 17.60 -14.17 -2.50
C ARG A 161 16.36 -14.46 -1.66
N GLY A 162 16.33 -15.65 -1.09
CA GLY A 162 15.35 -16.03 -0.07
C GLY A 162 16.03 -16.33 1.26
N PRO A 163 15.27 -16.61 2.33
CA PRO A 163 15.85 -17.15 3.56
C PRO A 163 16.48 -18.52 3.27
N ASP A 164 17.61 -18.81 3.93
CA ASP A 164 18.16 -20.15 3.90
C ASP A 164 17.20 -21.16 4.59
N ALA A 165 17.39 -22.46 4.35
CA ALA A 165 16.51 -23.49 4.87
C ALA A 165 16.40 -23.51 6.41
N ALA A 166 17.38 -22.95 7.12
CA ALA A 166 17.44 -22.87 8.56
C ALA A 166 16.97 -21.50 9.10
N PHE A 167 16.63 -20.55 8.21
CA PHE A 167 16.29 -19.15 8.56
C PHE A 167 17.38 -18.49 9.42
N ARG A 168 18.64 -18.62 9.01
CA ARG A 168 19.79 -17.98 9.67
C ARG A 168 20.34 -16.79 8.88
N GLY A 169 20.00 -16.69 7.60
CA GLY A 169 20.43 -15.64 6.70
C GLY A 169 19.78 -15.79 5.34
N TRP A 170 20.23 -14.96 4.42
CA TRP A 170 19.84 -15.06 3.02
C TRP A 170 20.64 -16.19 2.33
N THR A 171 20.03 -16.82 1.33
CA THR A 171 20.76 -17.81 0.50
C THR A 171 22.04 -17.19 -0.05
N PRO A 172 23.16 -17.95 -0.07
CA PRO A 172 24.46 -17.41 -0.52
C PRO A 172 24.44 -17.06 -2.03
N GLU A 173 23.63 -17.76 -2.79
CA GLU A 173 23.46 -17.53 -4.23
C GLU A 173 22.04 -17.03 -4.50
N ALA A 174 21.94 -16.06 -5.43
CA ALA A 174 20.67 -15.57 -5.89
C ALA A 174 20.11 -16.46 -7.00
N GLU A 175 18.83 -16.72 -6.97
CA GLU A 175 18.09 -17.38 -8.02
C GLU A 175 17.60 -16.35 -9.05
N LEU A 176 17.63 -16.71 -10.35
CA LEU A 176 17.02 -15.90 -11.40
C LEU A 176 15.54 -16.25 -11.54
N VAL A 177 14.68 -15.34 -11.13
CA VAL A 177 13.24 -15.50 -11.19
C VAL A 177 12.61 -14.61 -12.27
N PRO A 178 11.45 -14.99 -12.85
CA PRO A 178 10.73 -14.15 -13.80
C PRO A 178 10.28 -12.82 -13.19
N ALA A 179 10.41 -11.72 -13.93
CA ALA A 179 9.91 -10.39 -13.54
C ALA A 179 8.50 -10.18 -14.13
N GLY A 180 7.48 -10.73 -13.48
CA GLY A 180 6.09 -10.63 -13.95
C GLY A 180 5.43 -9.30 -13.57
N GLY A 181 4.69 -8.68 -14.49
CA GLY A 181 3.91 -7.45 -14.25
C GLY A 181 4.72 -6.16 -14.27
N PHE A 182 5.97 -6.18 -14.69
CA PHE A 182 6.82 -4.99 -14.83
C PHE A 182 6.44 -4.21 -16.09
N LEU A 183 6.48 -2.89 -16.04
CA LEU A 183 6.36 -2.08 -17.23
C LEU A 183 7.65 -2.17 -18.05
N VAL A 184 7.48 -2.32 -19.36
CA VAL A 184 8.59 -2.36 -20.32
C VAL A 184 8.34 -1.31 -21.40
N ALA A 185 9.26 -0.39 -21.53
CA ALA A 185 9.19 0.68 -22.51
C ALA A 185 10.31 0.55 -23.55
N SER A 186 9.99 0.85 -24.80
CA SER A 186 10.98 1.05 -25.86
C SER A 186 11.15 2.53 -26.14
N TYR A 187 12.39 2.96 -26.30
CA TYR A 187 12.75 4.35 -26.59
C TYR A 187 13.66 4.42 -27.81
N ARG A 188 13.50 5.51 -28.57
CA ARG A 188 14.51 6.03 -29.50
C ARG A 188 14.90 7.42 -29.00
N ASP A 189 16.16 7.65 -28.73
CA ASP A 189 16.63 8.81 -27.99
C ASP A 189 15.88 8.92 -26.63
N GLU A 190 15.28 10.06 -26.36
CA GLU A 190 14.42 10.31 -25.18
C GLU A 190 12.93 10.06 -25.47
N SER A 191 12.57 9.67 -26.72
CA SER A 191 11.18 9.53 -27.15
C SER A 191 10.65 8.14 -26.88
N LEU A 192 9.56 8.04 -26.10
CA LEU A 192 8.84 6.81 -25.88
C LEU A 192 8.19 6.33 -27.19
N VAL A 193 8.50 5.10 -27.60
CA VAL A 193 7.96 4.45 -28.80
C VAL A 193 6.81 3.53 -28.44
N ASP A 194 6.97 2.72 -27.39
CA ASP A 194 5.92 1.82 -26.91
C ASP A 194 6.10 1.48 -25.43
N LEU A 195 4.99 1.03 -24.82
CA LEU A 195 4.94 0.66 -23.42
C LEU A 195 4.09 -0.61 -23.23
N GLY A 196 4.72 -1.68 -22.83
CA GLY A 196 4.11 -2.97 -22.53
C GLY A 196 4.22 -3.36 -21.07
N VAL A 197 3.73 -4.55 -20.75
CA VAL A 197 3.82 -5.17 -19.42
C VAL A 197 4.31 -6.60 -19.61
N THR A 198 5.19 -7.07 -18.73
CA THR A 198 5.61 -8.48 -18.74
C THR A 198 4.49 -9.39 -18.26
N ASP A 199 4.37 -10.58 -18.86
CA ASP A 199 3.49 -11.64 -18.36
C ASP A 199 4.05 -12.30 -17.08
N ALA A 200 3.36 -13.33 -16.57
CA ALA A 200 3.76 -14.02 -15.34
C ALA A 200 5.14 -14.72 -15.45
N GLU A 201 5.53 -15.08 -16.65
CA GLU A 201 6.82 -15.69 -16.96
C GLU A 201 7.91 -14.67 -17.29
N GLY A 202 7.59 -13.38 -17.16
CA GLY A 202 8.49 -12.26 -17.45
C GLY A 202 8.63 -11.96 -18.94
N ARG A 203 7.81 -12.55 -19.82
CA ARG A 203 7.88 -12.29 -21.26
C ARG A 203 7.24 -10.94 -21.58
N PHE A 204 7.84 -10.24 -22.52
CA PHE A 204 7.32 -9.00 -23.04
C PHE A 204 7.37 -8.97 -24.57
N THR A 205 6.53 -8.16 -25.14
CA THR A 205 6.60 -7.76 -26.55
C THR A 205 6.31 -6.27 -26.60
N VAL A 206 7.23 -5.52 -27.16
CA VAL A 206 7.10 -4.08 -27.39
C VAL A 206 7.44 -3.76 -28.84
N ARG A 207 6.81 -2.73 -29.34
CA ARG A 207 7.16 -2.19 -30.64
C ARG A 207 8.48 -1.43 -30.55
N VAL A 208 9.22 -1.46 -31.61
CA VAL A 208 10.51 -0.79 -31.73
C VAL A 208 10.56 -0.06 -33.08
N PRO A 209 11.28 1.05 -33.20
CA PRO A 209 11.42 1.75 -34.47
C PRO A 209 12.07 0.85 -35.52
N ASP A 210 11.78 1.13 -36.81
CA ASP A 210 12.48 0.42 -37.89
C ASP A 210 13.96 0.77 -37.92
N GLY A 211 14.77 -0.23 -38.29
CA GLY A 211 16.22 -0.16 -38.15
C GLY A 211 16.65 -0.24 -36.68
N VAL A 212 17.93 -0.43 -36.42
CA VAL A 212 18.54 -0.46 -35.08
C VAL A 212 19.47 0.73 -34.99
N ALA A 213 19.09 1.73 -34.20
CA ALA A 213 19.95 2.85 -33.86
C ALA A 213 20.72 2.55 -32.57
N GLU A 214 21.83 3.26 -32.35
CA GLU A 214 22.67 3.06 -31.17
C GLU A 214 21.96 3.52 -29.89
N GLU A 215 21.13 4.56 -30.01
CA GLU A 215 20.31 5.18 -28.97
C GLU A 215 19.04 4.40 -28.65
N ASP A 216 18.67 3.39 -29.44
CA ASP A 216 17.51 2.56 -29.16
C ASP A 216 17.72 1.75 -27.87
N ARG A 217 16.80 1.91 -26.92
CA ARG A 217 16.88 1.24 -25.63
C ARG A 217 15.54 0.66 -25.17
N ILE A 218 15.62 -0.40 -24.41
CA ILE A 218 14.51 -1.00 -23.68
C ILE A 218 14.72 -0.72 -22.19
N VAL A 219 13.70 -0.18 -21.56
CA VAL A 219 13.71 0.16 -20.13
C VAL A 219 12.65 -0.64 -19.41
N VAL A 220 13.03 -1.29 -18.33
CA VAL A 220 12.13 -2.03 -17.43
C VAL A 220 11.95 -1.19 -16.17
N TYR A 221 10.72 -0.97 -15.75
CA TYR A 221 10.38 -0.18 -14.56
C TYR A 221 9.77 -1.06 -13.48
N ALA A 222 10.19 -0.85 -12.23
CA ALA A 222 9.54 -1.39 -11.04
C ALA A 222 8.23 -0.62 -10.76
N ALA A 223 7.30 -0.68 -11.69
CA ALA A 223 6.04 0.05 -11.66
C ALA A 223 4.92 -0.78 -12.27
N GLY A 224 3.73 -0.63 -11.73
CA GLY A 224 2.54 -1.33 -12.20
C GLY A 224 1.34 -0.41 -12.32
N ARG A 225 0.36 -0.86 -13.10
CA ARG A 225 -0.89 -0.17 -13.37
C ARG A 225 -2.05 -0.88 -12.70
N GLY A 226 -3.01 -0.11 -12.22
CA GLY A 226 -4.30 -0.63 -11.79
C GLY A 226 -5.18 -1.05 -12.96
N SER A 227 -6.45 -0.76 -12.89
CA SER A 227 -7.40 -1.04 -13.98
C SER A 227 -7.25 -0.09 -15.18
N GLY A 228 -6.45 0.96 -15.05
CA GLY A 228 -6.21 1.98 -16.09
C GLY A 228 -4.77 1.90 -16.62
N THR A 229 -4.35 2.97 -17.25
CA THR A 229 -3.03 3.13 -17.86
C THR A 229 -2.07 3.92 -16.97
N THR A 230 -2.59 4.54 -15.90
CA THR A 230 -1.80 5.27 -14.92
C THR A 230 -1.05 4.31 -13.99
N VAL A 231 0.21 4.59 -13.71
CA VAL A 231 0.99 3.86 -12.69
C VAL A 231 0.32 4.07 -11.33
N THR A 232 -0.03 3.03 -10.63
CA THR A 232 -0.73 3.10 -9.34
C THR A 232 0.06 2.48 -8.20
N TYR A 233 1.08 1.71 -8.49
CA TYR A 233 2.00 1.19 -7.51
C TYR A 233 3.42 1.10 -8.10
N ALA A 234 4.42 1.43 -7.31
CA ALA A 234 5.81 1.43 -7.77
C ALA A 234 6.80 1.28 -6.62
N VAL A 235 8.02 0.88 -6.97
CA VAL A 235 9.18 0.99 -6.08
C VAL A 235 10.05 2.14 -6.58
N ALA A 236 10.42 3.05 -5.68
CA ALA A 236 11.17 4.24 -6.02
C ALA A 236 12.39 4.44 -5.11
N ASP A 237 13.44 4.99 -5.68
CA ASP A 237 14.58 5.50 -4.94
C ASP A 237 14.20 6.87 -4.36
N PRO A 238 14.24 7.06 -3.02
CA PRO A 238 13.92 8.34 -2.39
C PRO A 238 14.98 9.41 -2.64
N ALA A 239 16.11 9.07 -3.26
CA ALA A 239 17.28 9.94 -3.42
C ALA A 239 17.77 10.55 -2.10
N LEU A 240 17.84 9.71 -1.07
CA LEU A 240 18.30 10.02 0.27
C LEU A 240 19.40 9.02 0.67
N SER A 241 20.21 9.39 1.66
CA SER A 241 21.24 8.51 2.23
C SER A 241 21.38 8.73 3.75
N GLY A 242 21.75 7.69 4.48
CA GLY A 242 21.82 7.71 5.93
C GLY A 242 20.47 7.48 6.60
N GLU A 243 20.38 7.80 7.89
CA GLU A 243 19.17 7.56 8.69
C GLU A 243 18.21 8.76 8.64
N HIS A 244 16.95 8.49 8.39
CA HIS A 244 15.87 9.47 8.32
C HIS A 244 14.69 9.08 9.19
N ARG A 245 13.91 10.08 9.61
CA ARG A 245 12.61 9.88 10.28
C ARG A 245 11.49 9.79 9.23
N VAL A 246 10.48 9.01 9.53
CA VAL A 246 9.29 8.84 8.69
C VAL A 246 8.10 9.60 9.31
N PRO A 247 7.24 10.25 8.53
CA PRO A 247 7.38 10.41 7.07
C PRO A 247 8.54 11.33 6.69
N ALA A 248 9.30 10.94 5.68
CA ALA A 248 10.37 11.75 5.13
C ALA A 248 9.90 12.48 3.86
N VAL A 249 10.60 13.53 3.48
CA VAL A 249 10.43 14.20 2.19
C VAL A 249 11.47 13.62 1.22
N PRO A 250 11.07 12.88 0.19
CA PRO A 250 11.99 12.39 -0.83
C PRO A 250 12.76 13.53 -1.49
N GLY A 251 13.99 13.27 -1.89
CA GLY A 251 14.82 14.25 -2.59
C GLY A 251 14.21 14.63 -3.95
N ALA A 252 14.59 15.79 -4.48
CA ALA A 252 14.11 16.27 -5.77
C ALA A 252 14.46 15.34 -6.95
N SER A 253 15.48 14.50 -6.80
CA SER A 253 15.89 13.47 -7.78
C SER A 253 15.28 12.09 -7.50
N ALA A 254 14.28 11.99 -6.62
CA ALA A 254 13.55 10.76 -6.39
C ALA A 254 12.96 10.23 -7.70
N ARG A 255 13.09 8.93 -7.95
CA ARG A 255 12.70 8.31 -9.22
C ARG A 255 12.23 6.87 -9.02
N ILE A 256 11.34 6.42 -9.89
CA ILE A 256 10.97 5.00 -9.97
C ILE A 256 12.20 4.19 -10.39
N TRP A 257 12.44 3.07 -9.72
CA TRP A 257 13.49 2.14 -10.08
C TRP A 257 13.30 1.63 -11.50
N SER A 258 14.38 1.72 -12.30
CA SER A 258 14.36 1.28 -13.69
C SER A 258 15.72 0.77 -14.13
N TRP A 259 15.72 -0.11 -15.11
CA TRP A 259 16.90 -0.74 -15.69
C TRP A 259 16.83 -0.62 -17.21
N SER A 260 17.95 -0.32 -17.84
CA SER A 260 18.01 -0.07 -19.28
C SER A 260 19.00 -1.02 -19.96
N ARG A 261 18.65 -1.45 -21.17
CA ARG A 261 19.55 -2.18 -22.09
C ARG A 261 19.42 -1.59 -23.48
N SER A 262 20.52 -1.60 -24.25
CA SER A 262 20.45 -1.27 -25.66
C SER A 262 19.61 -2.32 -26.41
N ARG A 263 18.82 -1.88 -27.36
CA ARG A 263 18.03 -2.78 -28.22
C ARG A 263 18.91 -3.79 -28.92
N ARG A 264 20.11 -3.39 -29.37
CA ARG A 264 21.07 -4.29 -30.06
C ARG A 264 21.42 -5.51 -29.18
N SER A 265 21.70 -5.29 -27.88
CA SER A 265 22.04 -6.39 -26.99
C SER A 265 20.88 -7.37 -26.78
N LEU A 266 19.64 -6.90 -26.83
CA LEU A 266 18.45 -7.74 -26.67
C LEU A 266 18.03 -8.46 -27.96
N VAL A 267 18.37 -7.93 -29.14
CA VAL A 267 18.23 -8.67 -30.41
C VAL A 267 19.17 -9.87 -30.43
N GLU A 268 20.40 -9.70 -29.94
CA GLU A 268 21.40 -10.78 -29.87
C GLU A 268 21.06 -11.81 -28.77
N ARG A 269 20.55 -11.33 -27.63
CA ARG A 269 20.17 -12.15 -26.47
C ARG A 269 18.86 -11.62 -25.87
N PRO A 270 17.72 -12.23 -26.20
CA PRO A 270 16.41 -11.71 -25.78
C PRO A 270 16.08 -11.98 -24.31
N VAL A 271 17.09 -11.89 -23.44
CA VAL A 271 16.96 -12.02 -21.98
C VAL A 271 17.50 -10.77 -21.31
N PHE A 272 16.60 -10.05 -20.66
CA PHE A 272 16.92 -8.88 -19.84
C PHE A 272 17.10 -9.35 -18.39
N THR A 273 18.34 -9.49 -17.94
CA THR A 273 18.65 -9.88 -16.56
C THR A 273 18.94 -8.64 -15.71
N ILE A 274 18.31 -8.53 -14.55
CA ILE A 274 18.58 -7.54 -13.52
C ILE A 274 19.41 -8.23 -12.43
N HIS A 275 20.67 -7.85 -12.30
CA HIS A 275 21.61 -8.43 -11.34
C HIS A 275 21.54 -7.73 -9.97
N GLU A 276 22.05 -8.39 -8.92
CA GLU A 276 22.12 -7.81 -7.57
C GLU A 276 22.90 -6.48 -7.56
N SER A 277 23.99 -6.41 -8.30
CA SER A 277 24.80 -5.20 -8.44
C SER A 277 24.09 -4.04 -9.14
N GLU A 278 22.97 -4.31 -9.79
CA GLU A 278 22.11 -3.35 -10.46
C GLU A 278 20.87 -2.97 -9.62
N GLY A 279 20.77 -3.49 -8.39
CA GLY A 279 19.66 -3.21 -7.50
C GLY A 279 18.45 -4.12 -7.70
N SER A 280 18.65 -5.40 -8.02
CA SER A 280 17.54 -6.36 -8.18
C SER A 280 16.68 -6.53 -6.91
N GLY A 281 17.15 -6.06 -5.74
CA GLY A 281 16.33 -5.94 -4.53
C GLY A 281 15.08 -5.08 -4.74
N ALA A 282 15.16 -4.02 -5.54
CA ALA A 282 13.99 -3.22 -5.89
C ALA A 282 12.99 -4.01 -6.77
N ALA A 283 13.48 -4.93 -7.59
CA ALA A 283 12.62 -5.83 -8.36
C ALA A 283 11.91 -6.84 -7.44
N ALA A 284 12.59 -7.36 -6.40
CA ALA A 284 11.97 -8.25 -5.42
C ALA A 284 10.88 -7.55 -4.61
N VAL A 285 11.13 -6.31 -4.18
CA VAL A 285 10.13 -5.47 -3.50
C VAL A 285 8.93 -5.21 -4.41
N PHE A 286 9.17 -4.94 -5.70
CA PHE A 286 8.08 -4.73 -6.66
C PHE A 286 7.24 -5.99 -6.87
N ASP A 287 7.85 -7.16 -6.89
CA ASP A 287 7.10 -8.41 -7.00
C ASP A 287 6.17 -8.63 -5.80
N ALA A 288 6.63 -8.38 -4.57
CA ALA A 288 5.79 -8.41 -3.37
C ALA A 288 4.66 -7.37 -3.43
N LEU A 289 4.97 -6.14 -3.86
CA LEU A 289 3.98 -5.07 -4.03
C LEU A 289 2.89 -5.46 -5.05
N ARG A 290 3.29 -6.07 -6.15
CA ARG A 290 2.36 -6.60 -7.17
C ARG A 290 1.46 -7.71 -6.62
N VAL A 291 2.02 -8.61 -5.79
CA VAL A 291 1.23 -9.66 -5.11
C VAL A 291 0.16 -9.03 -4.23
N ALA A 292 0.53 -8.09 -3.37
CA ALA A 292 -0.42 -7.40 -2.48
C ALA A 292 -1.48 -6.61 -3.26
N TRP A 293 -1.07 -5.91 -4.32
CA TRP A 293 -2.00 -5.17 -5.19
C TRP A 293 -3.03 -6.07 -5.85
N ARG A 294 -2.58 -7.18 -6.44
CA ARG A 294 -3.47 -8.17 -7.05
C ARG A 294 -4.43 -8.77 -6.03
N GLN A 295 -3.92 -9.21 -4.89
CA GLN A 295 -4.74 -9.80 -3.83
C GLN A 295 -5.78 -8.82 -3.29
N SER A 296 -5.39 -7.56 -3.06
CA SER A 296 -6.31 -6.50 -2.66
C SER A 296 -7.45 -6.34 -3.66
N ARG A 297 -7.13 -6.26 -4.95
CA ARG A 297 -8.12 -6.15 -6.01
C ARG A 297 -9.03 -7.38 -6.11
N GLU A 298 -8.48 -8.58 -6.00
CA GLU A 298 -9.26 -9.84 -6.04
C GLU A 298 -10.22 -9.94 -4.84
N ARG A 299 -9.78 -9.50 -3.65
CA ARG A 299 -10.57 -9.59 -2.42
C ARG A 299 -11.66 -8.53 -2.29
N TYR A 300 -11.40 -7.32 -2.72
CA TYR A 300 -12.34 -6.21 -2.54
C TYR A 300 -13.06 -5.77 -3.82
N GLY A 301 -12.73 -6.35 -4.99
CA GLY A 301 -13.31 -5.96 -6.28
C GLY A 301 -12.92 -4.55 -6.73
N ARG A 302 -12.10 -3.85 -5.94
CA ARG A 302 -11.63 -2.48 -6.21
C ARG A 302 -10.13 -2.37 -5.92
N THR A 303 -9.49 -1.39 -6.51
CA THR A 303 -8.08 -1.09 -6.25
C THR A 303 -7.90 -0.38 -4.91
N GLY A 304 -6.78 -0.61 -4.25
CA GLY A 304 -6.37 0.17 -3.09
C GLY A 304 -5.84 1.56 -3.47
N LEU A 305 -5.44 2.32 -2.47
CA LEU A 305 -4.81 3.64 -2.64
C LEU A 305 -3.53 3.55 -3.47
N PRO A 306 -3.23 4.51 -4.35
CA PRO A 306 -1.94 4.58 -5.02
C PRO A 306 -0.79 4.55 -4.02
N VAL A 307 0.14 3.61 -4.19
CA VAL A 307 1.19 3.33 -3.20
C VAL A 307 2.58 3.32 -3.81
N VAL A 308 3.55 3.88 -3.10
CA VAL A 308 4.97 3.80 -3.44
C VAL A 308 5.74 3.12 -2.31
N ALA A 309 6.62 2.18 -2.67
CA ALA A 309 7.61 1.62 -1.77
C ALA A 309 8.96 2.34 -1.98
N TRP A 310 9.44 3.02 -0.95
CA TRP A 310 10.73 3.71 -0.97
C TRP A 310 11.84 2.76 -0.60
N LEU A 311 12.76 2.52 -1.51
CA LEU A 311 13.98 1.76 -1.29
C LEU A 311 15.17 2.49 -1.89
N GLY A 312 16.07 3.01 -1.05
CA GLY A 312 17.34 3.61 -1.44
C GLY A 312 18.48 2.87 -0.75
N PHE A 313 19.41 2.31 -1.51
CA PHE A 313 20.57 1.64 -0.92
C PHE A 313 21.43 2.62 -0.12
N GLY A 314 21.73 2.26 1.13
CA GLY A 314 22.40 3.13 2.08
C GLY A 314 21.47 4.09 2.83
N THR A 315 20.15 3.98 2.64
CA THR A 315 19.14 4.73 3.39
C THR A 315 18.50 3.85 4.44
N THR A 316 18.35 4.38 5.65
CA THR A 316 17.65 3.70 6.75
C THR A 316 16.59 4.63 7.36
N TRP A 317 15.64 4.03 8.04
CA TRP A 317 14.53 4.72 8.65
C TRP A 317 14.52 4.45 10.15
N SER A 318 14.25 5.47 10.95
CA SER A 318 14.21 5.33 12.41
C SER A 318 13.16 4.34 12.92
N CYS A 319 12.19 3.96 12.09
CA CYS A 319 11.18 2.93 12.38
C CYS A 319 11.56 1.53 11.86
N GLY A 320 12.69 1.38 11.18
CA GLY A 320 12.99 0.16 10.43
C GLY A 320 12.23 0.14 9.09
N ALA A 321 11.44 -0.91 8.84
CA ALA A 321 10.40 -0.87 7.81
C ALA A 321 9.14 -0.24 8.41
N CYS A 322 8.38 0.52 7.61
CA CYS A 322 7.14 1.13 8.09
C CYS A 322 6.23 1.64 6.98
N PHE A 323 4.97 1.72 7.30
CA PHE A 323 3.89 2.24 6.47
C PHE A 323 3.48 3.65 6.88
N SER A 324 3.05 4.47 5.92
CA SER A 324 2.42 5.77 6.17
C SER A 324 1.30 6.04 5.15
N ALA A 325 0.14 6.45 5.64
CA ALA A 325 -0.97 6.93 4.82
C ALA A 325 -0.86 8.43 4.47
N THR A 326 0.28 9.06 4.75
CA THR A 326 0.49 10.47 4.40
C THR A 326 0.76 10.61 2.90
N PRO A 327 -0.03 11.39 2.16
CA PRO A 327 0.22 11.60 0.74
C PRO A 327 1.53 12.33 0.47
N VAL A 328 2.17 12.02 -0.67
CA VAL A 328 3.39 12.69 -1.12
C VAL A 328 3.38 12.87 -2.63
N THR A 329 3.93 13.99 -3.11
CA THR A 329 4.20 14.18 -4.55
C THR A 329 5.70 14.05 -4.78
N ALA A 330 6.11 12.98 -5.45
CA ALA A 330 7.50 12.68 -5.76
C ALA A 330 7.59 11.70 -6.94
N ALA A 331 8.77 11.61 -7.56
CA ALA A 331 8.99 10.76 -8.73
C ALA A 331 7.97 11.02 -9.86
N GLY A 332 7.61 12.30 -10.06
CA GLY A 332 6.71 12.75 -11.11
C GLY A 332 5.22 12.52 -10.86
N ARG A 333 4.81 12.08 -9.67
CA ARG A 333 3.38 11.88 -9.37
C ARG A 333 3.02 11.98 -7.89
N ARG A 334 1.70 12.04 -7.61
CA ARG A 334 1.13 11.96 -6.28
C ARG A 334 0.87 10.51 -5.88
N TRP A 335 1.30 10.16 -4.68
CA TRP A 335 1.06 8.88 -4.01
C TRP A 335 0.23 9.13 -2.77
N GLU A 336 -0.77 8.28 -2.52
CA GLU A 336 -1.65 8.41 -1.35
C GLU A 336 -1.16 7.59 -0.15
N ALA A 337 -0.28 6.62 -0.41
CA ALA A 337 0.29 5.76 0.61
C ALA A 337 1.77 5.48 0.32
N GLN A 338 2.54 5.26 1.38
CA GLN A 338 3.98 5.09 1.33
C GLN A 338 4.41 3.93 2.21
N VAL A 339 5.31 3.09 1.69
CA VAL A 339 6.04 2.06 2.43
C VAL A 339 7.51 2.44 2.42
N TRP A 340 8.15 2.44 3.59
CA TRP A 340 9.55 2.82 3.76
C TRP A 340 10.36 1.59 4.13
N LEU A 341 11.30 1.20 3.29
CA LEU A 341 12.07 -0.03 3.44
C LEU A 341 13.55 0.31 3.67
N PRO A 342 14.22 -0.32 4.67
CA PRO A 342 15.61 -0.08 4.93
C PRO A 342 16.49 -0.62 3.79
N GLY A 343 17.45 0.20 3.35
CA GLY A 343 18.42 -0.13 2.31
C GLY A 343 19.82 -0.41 2.86
N ASP A 344 19.92 -0.96 4.07
CA ASP A 344 21.16 -1.24 4.79
C ASP A 344 21.74 -2.63 4.47
N THR A 345 22.79 -2.99 5.19
CA THR A 345 23.51 -4.28 5.01
C THR A 345 22.72 -5.50 5.45
N ASP A 346 21.63 -5.34 6.18
CA ASP A 346 20.76 -6.46 6.51
C ASP A 346 20.01 -6.99 5.30
N ALA A 347 19.92 -6.15 4.25
CA ALA A 347 19.26 -6.49 3.00
C ALA A 347 17.83 -6.99 3.21
N ALA A 348 17.11 -6.32 4.13
CA ALA A 348 15.74 -6.66 4.50
C ALA A 348 14.76 -6.60 3.33
N TRP A 349 15.09 -5.92 2.24
CA TRP A 349 14.33 -5.95 0.98
C TRP A 349 14.17 -7.36 0.36
N TRP A 350 14.97 -8.35 0.78
CA TRP A 350 14.77 -9.75 0.42
C TRP A 350 13.69 -10.44 1.25
N SER A 351 13.26 -9.83 2.35
CA SER A 351 12.17 -10.34 3.16
C SER A 351 10.82 -10.04 2.52
N GLU A 352 10.35 -10.93 1.67
CA GLU A 352 8.99 -10.84 1.15
C GLU A 352 7.96 -10.77 2.29
N ALA A 353 8.26 -11.43 3.42
CA ALA A 353 7.39 -11.43 4.59
C ALA A 353 7.25 -10.04 5.21
N MET A 354 8.34 -9.32 5.37
CA MET A 354 8.34 -7.97 5.91
C MET A 354 7.71 -6.99 4.92
N VAL A 355 8.06 -7.05 3.63
CA VAL A 355 7.47 -6.17 2.62
C VAL A 355 5.95 -6.34 2.55
N LEU A 356 5.45 -7.59 2.57
CA LEU A 356 4.02 -7.87 2.58
C LEU A 356 3.34 -7.51 3.92
N HIS A 357 4.08 -7.46 5.02
CA HIS A 357 3.57 -6.93 6.29
C HIS A 357 3.26 -5.43 6.17
N GLU A 358 4.19 -4.63 5.69
CA GLU A 358 3.96 -3.20 5.48
C GLU A 358 2.80 -2.94 4.49
N LEU A 359 2.67 -3.81 3.50
CA LEU A 359 1.54 -3.77 2.56
C LEU A 359 0.22 -4.28 3.18
N GLY A 360 0.27 -5.03 4.27
CA GLY A 360 -0.89 -5.35 5.10
C GLY A 360 -1.50 -4.12 5.76
N HIS A 361 -0.66 -3.18 6.23
CA HIS A 361 -1.10 -1.87 6.71
C HIS A 361 -1.70 -1.03 5.58
N TRP A 362 -1.11 -1.08 4.38
CA TRP A 362 -1.68 -0.43 3.19
C TRP A 362 -3.07 -0.99 2.85
N VAL A 363 -3.27 -2.31 2.92
CA VAL A 363 -4.59 -2.93 2.69
C VAL A 363 -5.60 -2.47 3.74
N MET A 364 -5.22 -2.47 5.01
CA MET A 364 -6.06 -1.96 6.10
C MET A 364 -6.44 -0.49 5.88
N SER A 365 -5.48 0.36 5.50
CA SER A 365 -5.73 1.78 5.23
C SER A 365 -6.58 2.02 3.98
N SER A 366 -6.50 1.14 2.98
CA SER A 366 -7.24 1.27 1.72
C SER A 366 -8.69 0.80 1.81
N HIS A 367 -8.98 -0.16 2.68
CA HIS A 367 -10.25 -0.88 2.67
C HIS A 367 -10.96 -0.95 4.03
N GLY A 368 -10.26 -0.66 5.10
CA GLY A 368 -10.78 -0.73 6.47
C GLY A 368 -10.48 0.55 7.24
N THR A 369 -10.54 0.44 8.57
CA THR A 369 -10.21 1.52 9.49
C THR A 369 -8.93 1.19 10.26
N THR A 370 -7.95 2.07 10.17
CA THR A 370 -6.72 1.95 10.94
C THR A 370 -6.95 2.43 12.38
N PRO A 371 -6.43 1.74 13.39
CA PRO A 371 -6.57 2.18 14.79
C PRO A 371 -5.76 3.43 15.10
N ASN A 372 -4.86 3.87 14.21
CA ASN A 372 -3.94 4.98 14.43
C ASN A 372 -3.13 4.88 15.73
N GLU A 373 -2.95 3.68 16.25
CA GLU A 373 -2.06 3.35 17.35
C GLU A 373 -0.75 2.86 16.76
N GLY A 374 0.32 3.54 17.06
CA GLY A 374 1.67 3.19 16.65
C GLY A 374 2.63 3.27 17.83
N GLY A 375 3.88 2.94 17.61
CA GLY A 375 4.93 3.00 18.60
C GLY A 375 5.77 1.73 18.62
N PRO A 376 6.76 1.64 19.51
CA PRO A 376 7.59 0.45 19.64
C PRO A 376 6.77 -0.79 19.98
N HIS A 377 6.99 -1.87 19.25
CA HIS A 377 6.41 -3.18 19.50
C HIS A 377 7.47 -4.25 19.28
N TYR A 378 7.33 -5.39 19.95
CA TYR A 378 8.37 -6.42 19.96
C TYR A 378 7.75 -7.80 20.09
N ILE A 379 8.36 -8.79 19.47
CA ILE A 379 7.98 -10.20 19.59
C ILE A 379 7.92 -10.61 21.07
N GLY A 380 6.83 -11.23 21.48
CA GLY A 380 6.62 -11.72 22.83
C GLY A 380 6.25 -10.65 23.87
N VAL A 381 6.13 -9.39 23.45
CA VAL A 381 5.77 -8.27 24.34
C VAL A 381 4.34 -7.82 24.03
N PRO A 382 3.41 -7.99 24.99
CA PRO A 382 2.05 -7.51 24.83
C PRO A 382 2.00 -5.99 24.65
N THR A 383 1.28 -5.54 23.62
CA THR A 383 1.03 -4.12 23.31
C THR A 383 -0.45 -3.77 23.44
N PHE A 384 -0.83 -2.57 23.05
CA PHE A 384 -2.21 -2.10 23.12
C PHE A 384 -3.09 -2.80 22.08
N PRO A 385 -4.37 -3.03 22.36
CA PRO A 385 -5.25 -3.78 21.48
C PRO A 385 -5.33 -3.24 20.04
N GLY A 386 -5.39 -1.95 19.82
CA GLY A 386 -5.41 -1.36 18.48
C GLY A 386 -4.09 -1.56 17.73
N GLN A 387 -2.96 -1.34 18.42
CA GLN A 387 -1.64 -1.62 17.84
C GLN A 387 -1.48 -3.10 17.53
N ALA A 388 -1.78 -3.99 18.49
CA ALA A 388 -1.71 -5.44 18.29
C ALA A 388 -2.62 -5.90 17.14
N TRP A 389 -3.78 -5.26 16.98
CA TRP A 389 -4.69 -5.51 15.85
C TRP A 389 -4.06 -5.12 14.52
N SER A 390 -3.53 -3.90 14.42
CA SER A 390 -2.89 -3.41 13.18
C SER A 390 -1.71 -4.29 12.77
N GLU A 391 -0.81 -4.58 13.71
CA GLU A 391 0.40 -5.37 13.47
C GLU A 391 0.06 -6.84 13.22
N GLY A 392 -0.90 -7.38 13.97
CA GLY A 392 -1.38 -8.75 13.81
C GLY A 392 -2.08 -8.97 12.46
N TRP A 393 -2.87 -8.00 12.01
CA TRP A 393 -3.45 -8.02 10.67
C TRP A 393 -2.37 -8.02 9.60
N ALA A 394 -1.39 -7.12 9.69
CA ALA A 394 -0.31 -6.99 8.73
C ALA A 394 0.53 -8.28 8.62
N THR A 395 0.88 -8.87 9.76
CA THR A 395 1.59 -10.15 9.83
C THR A 395 0.75 -11.30 9.24
N TRP A 396 -0.55 -11.35 9.54
CA TRP A 396 -1.46 -12.34 8.95
C TRP A 396 -1.60 -12.15 7.43
N PHE A 397 -1.78 -10.92 6.95
CA PHE A 397 -1.85 -10.61 5.52
C PHE A 397 -0.61 -11.10 4.78
N SER A 398 0.58 -10.86 5.36
CA SER A 398 1.83 -11.39 4.83
C SER A 398 1.83 -12.92 4.74
N ALA A 399 1.36 -13.61 5.78
CA ALA A 399 1.26 -15.06 5.80
C ALA A 399 0.24 -15.60 4.77
N ASP A 400 -0.92 -14.93 4.65
CA ASP A 400 -1.97 -15.28 3.70
C ASP A 400 -1.51 -15.11 2.25
N SER A 401 -0.86 -14.00 1.95
CA SER A 401 -0.35 -13.66 0.61
C SER A 401 0.69 -14.65 0.11
N ARG A 402 1.52 -15.17 1.00
CA ARG A 402 2.58 -16.16 0.69
C ARG A 402 2.13 -17.61 0.81
N GLY A 403 0.94 -17.86 1.37
CA GLY A 403 0.50 -19.22 1.73
C GLY A 403 1.38 -19.90 2.77
N SER A 404 2.05 -19.14 3.65
CA SER A 404 3.01 -19.62 4.64
C SER A 404 2.69 -19.11 6.04
N SER A 405 2.71 -19.99 7.05
CA SER A 405 2.53 -19.58 8.46
C SER A 405 3.70 -18.79 9.04
N ARG A 406 4.84 -18.77 8.36
CA ARG A 406 6.06 -18.22 8.90
C ARG A 406 6.33 -16.80 8.39
N TYR A 407 6.26 -15.83 9.30
CA TYR A 407 6.83 -14.51 9.10
C TYR A 407 8.34 -14.56 9.37
N TYR A 408 9.13 -13.80 8.62
CA TYR A 408 10.58 -13.68 8.85
C TYR A 408 11.08 -12.31 8.41
N ASP A 409 12.14 -11.86 9.07
CA ASP A 409 12.86 -10.64 8.73
C ASP A 409 14.32 -10.72 9.22
N ARG A 410 15.14 -9.74 8.81
CA ARG A 410 16.52 -9.58 9.25
C ARG A 410 16.77 -8.16 9.74
N GLN A 411 17.20 -8.04 10.99
CA GLN A 411 17.49 -6.76 11.63
C GLN A 411 18.73 -6.88 12.50
N GLY A 412 19.62 -5.87 12.45
CA GLY A 412 20.84 -5.83 13.26
C GLY A 412 21.76 -7.05 13.03
N GLY A 413 21.85 -7.54 11.80
CA GLY A 413 22.64 -8.69 11.42
C GLY A 413 22.01 -10.05 11.75
N THR A 414 20.85 -10.07 12.40
CA THR A 414 20.19 -11.30 12.87
C THR A 414 18.90 -11.55 12.10
N MET A 415 18.77 -12.74 11.52
CA MET A 415 17.50 -13.20 10.96
C MET A 415 16.64 -13.80 12.06
N PHE A 416 15.37 -13.41 12.08
CA PHE A 416 14.37 -13.96 13.00
C PHE A 416 13.12 -14.40 12.23
N TRP A 417 12.33 -15.24 12.86
CA TRP A 417 11.05 -15.68 12.30
C TRP A 417 10.03 -15.95 13.42
N VAL A 418 8.76 -15.88 13.03
CA VAL A 418 7.61 -16.23 13.85
C VAL A 418 6.73 -17.20 13.07
N ASP A 419 6.42 -18.35 13.66
CA ASP A 419 5.52 -19.36 13.08
C ASP A 419 4.14 -19.24 13.74
N LEU A 420 3.16 -18.74 12.98
CA LEU A 420 1.80 -18.49 13.46
C LEU A 420 1.02 -19.77 13.76
N GLU A 421 1.30 -20.85 13.01
CA GLU A 421 0.65 -22.14 13.22
C GLU A 421 1.17 -22.81 14.49
N ALA A 422 2.49 -22.86 14.63
CA ALA A 422 3.15 -23.44 15.80
C ALA A 422 3.14 -22.54 17.04
N ARG A 423 2.79 -21.26 16.90
CA ARG A 423 2.89 -20.22 17.94
C ARG A 423 4.29 -20.21 18.57
N LYS A 424 5.27 -20.07 17.71
CA LYS A 424 6.68 -20.16 18.11
C LYS A 424 7.51 -19.11 17.41
N PRO A 425 8.20 -18.23 18.13
CA PRO A 425 9.22 -17.36 17.57
C PRO A 425 10.59 -18.05 17.59
N SER A 426 11.50 -17.60 16.71
CA SER A 426 12.91 -18.00 16.73
C SER A 426 13.69 -17.34 17.86
N LEU A 427 13.26 -16.15 18.25
CA LEU A 427 13.83 -15.33 19.32
C LEU A 427 12.73 -14.92 20.30
N GLY A 428 13.07 -14.87 21.58
CA GLY A 428 12.11 -14.52 22.62
C GLY A 428 11.13 -15.64 22.98
N MET A 429 10.01 -15.28 23.56
CA MET A 429 8.96 -16.18 23.99
C MET A 429 7.62 -15.73 23.40
N TRP A 430 6.77 -16.70 23.11
CA TRP A 430 5.39 -16.42 22.76
C TRP A 430 4.62 -16.02 24.02
N SER A 431 4.07 -14.81 24.03
CA SER A 431 3.23 -14.34 25.13
C SER A 431 1.78 -14.73 24.89
N ARG A 432 1.20 -15.45 25.84
CA ARG A 432 -0.22 -15.80 25.79
C ARG A 432 -1.00 -14.97 26.80
N PRO A 433 -2.16 -14.42 26.43
CA PRO A 433 -3.05 -13.80 27.40
C PRO A 433 -3.36 -14.79 28.53
N LYS A 434 -3.42 -14.30 29.75
CA LYS A 434 -3.84 -15.13 30.89
C LYS A 434 -5.35 -15.37 30.83
N PRO A 435 -5.85 -16.49 31.34
CA PRO A 435 -7.28 -16.73 31.48
C PRO A 435 -7.96 -15.55 32.19
N GLY A 436 -9.00 -14.98 31.57
CA GLY A 436 -9.72 -13.80 32.07
C GLY A 436 -9.14 -12.44 31.64
N GLU A 437 -7.96 -12.41 31.05
CA GLU A 437 -7.48 -11.22 30.32
C GLU A 437 -8.21 -11.17 28.98
N GLY A 438 -9.09 -10.22 28.82
CA GLY A 438 -9.88 -10.06 27.59
C GLY A 438 -9.06 -9.40 26.48
N LEU A 439 -9.58 -9.47 25.23
CA LEU A 439 -9.01 -8.83 24.03
C LEU A 439 -8.91 -7.30 24.14
N LEU A 440 -9.47 -6.70 25.18
CA LEU A 440 -9.39 -5.27 25.49
C LEU A 440 -8.17 -4.91 26.34
N GLN A 441 -7.38 -5.90 26.76
CA GLN A 441 -6.15 -5.68 27.50
C GLN A 441 -4.95 -5.82 26.56
N ARG A 442 -3.75 -5.62 27.10
CA ARG A 442 -2.53 -5.80 26.33
C ARG A 442 -2.44 -7.24 25.81
N ILE A 443 -2.22 -7.35 24.51
CA ILE A 443 -2.06 -8.63 23.80
C ILE A 443 -0.84 -8.55 22.89
N GLU A 444 -0.21 -9.67 22.66
CA GLU A 444 0.88 -9.78 21.69
C GLU A 444 0.33 -9.80 20.26
N GLU A 445 0.91 -9.01 19.36
CA GLU A 445 0.52 -8.91 17.96
C GLU A 445 0.56 -10.26 17.22
N ASN A 446 1.56 -11.10 17.52
CA ASN A 446 1.68 -12.41 16.90
C ASN A 446 0.57 -13.38 17.35
N GLU A 447 0.02 -13.20 18.57
CA GLU A 447 -1.17 -13.96 18.97
C GLU A 447 -2.40 -13.54 18.18
N VAL A 448 -2.56 -12.23 17.89
CA VAL A 448 -3.60 -11.72 17.00
C VAL A 448 -3.43 -12.31 15.60
N ALA A 449 -2.22 -12.26 15.04
CA ALA A 449 -1.93 -12.85 13.73
C ALA A 449 -2.21 -14.36 13.69
N ALA A 450 -1.89 -15.08 14.76
CA ALA A 450 -2.15 -16.53 14.87
C ALA A 450 -3.66 -16.84 14.98
N ILE A 451 -4.44 -16.00 15.65
CA ILE A 451 -5.90 -16.11 15.67
C ILE A 451 -6.45 -15.95 14.25
N LEU A 452 -6.06 -14.88 13.54
CA LEU A 452 -6.46 -14.66 12.15
C LEU A 452 -6.04 -15.81 11.23
N TYR A 453 -4.84 -16.34 11.40
CA TYR A 453 -4.35 -17.49 10.64
C TYR A 453 -5.22 -18.74 10.84
N ARG A 454 -5.62 -19.03 12.08
CA ARG A 454 -6.52 -20.16 12.39
C ARG A 454 -7.94 -19.94 11.86
N LEU A 455 -8.47 -18.71 11.98
CA LEU A 455 -9.76 -18.35 11.37
C LEU A 455 -9.73 -18.62 9.87
N GLY A 456 -8.68 -18.18 9.17
CA GLY A 456 -8.53 -18.41 7.74
C GLY A 456 -8.37 -19.89 7.36
N ARG A 457 -7.76 -20.71 8.23
CA ARG A 457 -7.63 -22.15 8.02
C ARG A 457 -8.91 -22.94 8.35
N GLY A 458 -9.71 -22.44 9.25
CA GLY A 458 -10.97 -23.07 9.69
C GLY A 458 -12.13 -22.96 8.69
N THR A 459 -11.92 -22.26 7.56
CA THR A 459 -12.93 -22.03 6.53
C THR A 459 -12.43 -22.42 5.15
N ALA A 460 -13.36 -22.75 4.23
CA ALA A 460 -13.05 -23.04 2.84
C ALA A 460 -12.57 -21.80 2.05
N SER A 461 -12.92 -20.61 2.52
CA SER A 461 -12.55 -19.33 1.89
C SER A 461 -12.10 -18.33 2.95
N ARG A 462 -11.08 -17.55 2.63
CA ARG A 462 -10.60 -16.44 3.47
C ARG A 462 -11.35 -15.13 3.19
N GLN A 463 -12.23 -15.13 2.18
CA GLN A 463 -12.99 -13.94 1.78
C GLN A 463 -13.73 -13.25 2.94
N PRO A 464 -14.40 -13.98 3.87
CA PRO A 464 -15.08 -13.34 5.00
C PRO A 464 -14.16 -12.49 5.90
N LEU A 465 -12.87 -12.84 6.02
CA LEU A 465 -11.93 -12.04 6.81
C LEU A 465 -11.65 -10.68 6.17
N TYR A 466 -11.56 -10.66 4.84
CA TYR A 466 -11.37 -9.40 4.09
C TYR A 466 -12.63 -8.54 4.11
N GLU A 467 -13.80 -9.15 4.00
CA GLU A 467 -15.08 -8.46 4.10
C GLU A 467 -15.30 -7.89 5.51
N ALA A 468 -14.93 -8.63 6.55
CA ALA A 468 -15.03 -8.15 7.92
C ALA A 468 -14.15 -6.91 8.19
N LEU A 469 -12.93 -6.85 7.63
CA LEU A 469 -12.08 -5.66 7.74
C LEU A 469 -12.78 -4.40 7.18
N ALA A 470 -13.48 -4.55 6.06
CA ALA A 470 -14.17 -3.46 5.39
C ALA A 470 -15.60 -3.22 5.93
N ALA A 471 -16.06 -4.01 6.88
CA ALA A 471 -17.43 -3.94 7.36
C ALA A 471 -17.68 -2.68 8.21
N PRO A 472 -18.82 -1.99 8.03
CA PRO A 472 -19.21 -0.85 8.88
C PRO A 472 -19.26 -1.21 10.38
N ALA A 473 -19.52 -2.47 10.71
CA ALA A 473 -19.53 -2.99 12.08
C ALA A 473 -18.20 -2.75 12.82
N MET A 474 -17.06 -2.72 12.11
CA MET A 474 -15.76 -2.39 12.69
C MET A 474 -15.75 -1.04 13.42
N ASN A 475 -16.48 -0.05 12.88
CA ASN A 475 -16.55 1.30 13.44
C ASN A 475 -17.77 1.51 14.36
N ALA A 476 -18.74 0.61 14.31
CA ALA A 476 -19.98 0.72 15.08
C ALA A 476 -19.92 -0.08 16.39
N SER A 477 -18.93 -0.93 16.57
CA SER A 477 -18.79 -1.78 17.75
C SER A 477 -18.60 -0.95 19.01
N PRO A 478 -19.18 -1.36 20.16
CA PRO A 478 -18.98 -0.70 21.44
C PRO A 478 -17.53 -0.78 21.92
N TRP A 479 -16.76 -1.74 21.46
CA TRP A 479 -15.35 -1.86 21.78
C TRP A 479 -14.54 -0.73 21.17
N ALA A 480 -14.78 -0.42 19.90
CA ALA A 480 -14.16 0.71 19.23
C ALA A 480 -14.50 2.07 19.89
N ARG A 481 -15.68 2.19 20.55
CA ARG A 481 -16.14 3.43 21.19
C ARG A 481 -15.75 3.56 22.65
N GLY A 482 -15.64 2.45 23.37
CA GLY A 482 -15.37 2.42 24.81
C GLY A 482 -13.92 2.29 25.18
N TYR A 483 -13.07 2.18 24.20
CA TYR A 483 -11.66 1.86 24.40
C TYR A 483 -10.80 3.12 24.52
N LEU A 484 -9.93 3.13 25.52
CA LEU A 484 -8.96 4.20 25.71
C LEU A 484 -7.81 4.04 24.71
N ARG A 485 -7.60 5.03 23.87
CA ARG A 485 -6.45 5.06 22.98
C ARG A 485 -5.17 5.26 23.77
N HIS A 486 -4.20 4.39 23.53
CA HIS A 486 -2.88 4.48 24.14
C HIS A 486 -1.87 4.98 23.12
N ARG A 487 -1.02 5.91 23.57
CA ARG A 487 0.13 6.37 22.80
C ARG A 487 1.40 6.26 23.62
N TRP A 488 2.48 5.99 22.96
CA TRP A 488 3.78 6.08 23.54
C TRP A 488 4.28 7.52 23.53
N ARG A 489 4.79 8.00 24.64
CA ARG A 489 5.46 9.28 24.77
C ARG A 489 6.80 9.11 25.47
N MET A 490 7.79 9.91 25.05
CA MET A 490 9.07 9.96 25.77
C MET A 490 8.98 11.03 26.88
N GLU A 491 9.22 10.62 28.10
CA GLU A 491 9.37 11.53 29.24
C GLU A 491 10.69 11.24 29.95
N ASN A 492 11.55 12.22 30.06
CA ASN A 492 12.85 12.10 30.73
C ASN A 492 13.70 10.89 30.23
N GLY A 493 13.68 10.63 28.92
CA GLY A 493 14.41 9.52 28.31
C GLY A 493 13.79 8.14 28.52
N LYS A 494 12.57 8.07 29.05
CA LYS A 494 11.82 6.82 29.23
C LYS A 494 10.57 6.81 28.37
N VAL A 495 10.25 5.67 27.81
CA VAL A 495 8.97 5.44 27.15
C VAL A 495 7.88 5.34 28.19
N VAL A 496 6.92 6.23 28.15
CA VAL A 496 5.74 6.22 29.03
C VAL A 496 4.48 5.99 28.22
N ASP A 497 3.54 5.32 28.84
CA ASP A 497 2.21 5.06 28.31
C ASP A 497 1.32 6.28 28.61
N VAL A 498 0.81 6.91 27.60
CA VAL A 498 -0.14 8.01 27.72
C VAL A 498 -1.52 7.53 27.28
N ARG A 499 -2.48 7.61 28.17
CA ARG A 499 -3.88 7.29 27.88
C ARG A 499 -4.59 8.51 27.38
N GLU A 500 -5.14 8.40 26.17
CA GLU A 500 -5.98 9.43 25.55
C GLU A 500 -7.41 8.88 25.40
N THR A 501 -8.41 9.70 25.70
CA THR A 501 -9.80 9.24 25.86
C THR A 501 -10.66 9.35 24.59
N GLU A 502 -10.16 9.78 23.44
CA GLU A 502 -11.05 10.49 22.53
C GLU A 502 -11.39 9.80 21.21
N ASP A 503 -10.59 8.89 20.66
CA ASP A 503 -10.96 8.28 19.38
C ASP A 503 -11.24 6.78 19.50
N PRO A 504 -12.38 6.32 18.97
CA PRO A 504 -12.62 4.90 18.85
C PRO A 504 -11.56 4.29 17.95
N ALA A 505 -10.83 3.33 18.47
CA ALA A 505 -9.83 2.58 17.73
C ALA A 505 -10.30 1.13 17.59
N PRO A 506 -10.47 0.61 16.37
CA PRO A 506 -10.85 -0.78 16.18
C PRO A 506 -9.75 -1.72 16.70
N CYS A 507 -10.17 -2.84 17.24
CA CYS A 507 -9.29 -3.90 17.73
C CYS A 507 -9.78 -5.28 17.27
N LEU A 508 -9.08 -6.34 17.66
CA LEU A 508 -9.47 -7.71 17.30
C LEU A 508 -10.90 -8.05 17.75
N ALA A 509 -11.39 -7.51 18.88
CA ALA A 509 -12.76 -7.76 19.34
C ALA A 509 -13.79 -7.23 18.35
N ASP A 510 -13.59 -6.01 17.81
CA ASP A 510 -14.46 -5.42 16.80
C ASP A 510 -14.47 -6.25 15.52
N PHE A 511 -13.32 -6.78 15.13
CA PHE A 511 -13.20 -7.65 13.98
C PHE A 511 -13.95 -8.99 14.15
N LEU A 512 -13.83 -9.60 15.32
CA LEU A 512 -14.58 -10.83 15.63
C LEU A 512 -16.09 -10.57 15.67
N ASP A 513 -16.53 -9.43 16.18
CA ASP A 513 -17.93 -9.00 16.12
C ASP A 513 -18.41 -8.79 14.68
N ALA A 514 -17.59 -8.16 13.83
CA ALA A 514 -17.89 -8.00 12.41
C ALA A 514 -18.05 -9.36 11.69
N LEU A 515 -17.19 -10.32 11.99
CA LEU A 515 -17.31 -11.69 11.48
C LEU A 515 -18.61 -12.37 11.93
N MET A 516 -18.96 -12.23 13.22
CA MET A 516 -20.24 -12.76 13.73
C MET A 516 -21.45 -12.15 13.02
N CYS A 517 -21.41 -10.86 12.76
CA CYS A 517 -22.46 -10.15 12.05
C CYS A 517 -22.64 -10.63 10.61
N GLN A 518 -21.59 -11.16 10.00
CA GLN A 518 -21.61 -11.77 8.67
C GLN A 518 -22.05 -13.26 8.70
N GLY A 519 -22.36 -13.80 9.88
CA GLY A 519 -22.75 -15.20 10.03
C GLY A 519 -21.56 -16.17 10.03
N PHE A 520 -20.37 -15.70 10.35
CA PHE A 520 -19.20 -16.59 10.44
C PHE A 520 -19.40 -17.68 11.49
N PRO A 521 -18.98 -18.95 11.23
CA PRO A 521 -19.29 -20.06 12.11
C PRO A 521 -18.68 -19.88 13.52
N ARG A 522 -19.54 -19.87 14.53
CA ARG A 522 -19.14 -19.68 15.92
C ARG A 522 -18.12 -20.72 16.40
N SER A 523 -18.28 -21.97 16.02
CA SER A 523 -17.35 -23.05 16.40
C SER A 523 -15.94 -22.82 15.84
N VAL A 524 -15.81 -22.22 14.66
CA VAL A 524 -14.51 -21.86 14.08
C VAL A 524 -13.88 -20.71 14.85
N MET A 525 -14.68 -19.72 15.25
CA MET A 525 -14.20 -18.60 16.06
C MET A 525 -13.73 -19.07 17.43
N ASP A 526 -14.51 -19.90 18.12
CA ASP A 526 -14.14 -20.45 19.43
C ASP A 526 -12.83 -21.25 19.34
N ALA A 527 -12.71 -22.13 18.34
CA ALA A 527 -11.48 -22.90 18.13
C ALA A 527 -10.25 -22.02 17.78
N ALA A 528 -10.48 -20.92 17.07
CA ALA A 528 -9.39 -20.01 16.69
C ALA A 528 -8.93 -19.13 17.86
N THR A 529 -9.83 -18.72 18.74
CA THR A 529 -9.52 -17.85 19.88
C THR A 529 -9.05 -18.64 21.10
N GLU A 530 -9.45 -19.90 21.29
CA GLU A 530 -8.90 -20.75 22.34
C GLU A 530 -7.43 -21.15 22.04
N PRO A 531 -6.59 -21.27 23.04
CA PRO A 531 -6.78 -21.01 24.47
C PRO A 531 -6.46 -19.57 24.87
N ALA A 532 -6.30 -18.66 23.90
CA ALA A 532 -5.77 -17.33 24.12
C ALA A 532 -6.81 -16.41 24.80
N VAL A 533 -8.05 -16.47 24.34
CA VAL A 533 -9.06 -15.49 24.72
C VAL A 533 -10.45 -16.10 24.72
N ALA A 534 -11.22 -15.81 25.75
CA ALA A 534 -12.65 -16.13 25.77
C ALA A 534 -13.40 -15.12 24.88
N TYR A 535 -14.04 -15.62 23.82
CA TYR A 535 -14.95 -14.85 22.99
C TYR A 535 -16.32 -15.57 22.91
N PRO A 536 -17.49 -14.93 23.00
CA PRO A 536 -17.63 -13.50 23.25
C PRO A 536 -17.31 -13.16 24.72
N TYR A 537 -17.11 -11.87 24.95
CA TYR A 537 -17.06 -11.40 26.33
C TYR A 537 -18.40 -11.64 27.02
N PRO A 538 -18.41 -12.04 28.29
CA PRO A 538 -19.63 -12.45 28.99
C PRO A 538 -20.74 -11.39 29.05
N SER A 539 -20.42 -10.13 28.84
CA SER A 539 -21.34 -9.00 28.96
C SER A 539 -21.70 -8.34 27.60
N HIS A 540 -21.30 -8.96 26.46
CA HIS A 540 -21.45 -8.31 25.17
C HIS A 540 -22.15 -9.18 24.15
N ALA A 541 -23.14 -8.61 23.46
CA ALA A 541 -23.72 -9.16 22.24
C ALA A 541 -23.21 -8.37 21.03
N PRO A 542 -22.75 -9.02 19.94
CA PRO A 542 -22.31 -8.35 18.73
C PRO A 542 -23.38 -7.39 18.20
N LEU A 543 -22.96 -6.17 17.84
CA LEU A 543 -23.84 -5.19 17.23
C LEU A 543 -23.91 -5.44 15.71
N CYS A 544 -24.78 -6.33 15.30
CA CYS A 544 -25.06 -6.57 13.90
C CYS A 544 -26.13 -5.56 13.42
N ARG A 545 -25.72 -4.46 12.85
CA ARG A 545 -26.59 -3.46 12.25
C ARG A 545 -26.26 -3.25 10.77
#